data_0cd0549351e14feaf8022e535f544f8a
#
_entry.id   0cd0549351e14feaf8022e535f544f8a
#
_cell.length_a   1.000
_cell.length_b   1.000
_cell.length_c   1.000
_cell.angle_alpha   90.00
_cell.angle_beta   90.00
_cell.angle_gamma   90.00
#
_symmetry.space_group_name_H-M   'P 1'
#
loop_
_entity.id
_entity.type
_entity.pdbx_description
1 polymer ?
#
loop_
_entity_poly.entity_id
_entity_poly.type
_entity_poly.pdbx_seq_one_letter_code
_entity_poly.pdbx_strand_id
1 'polypeptide(L)'
;MNADRINAVISTCTPYWECRKRYEDSTTKDITPIYLDAKSIKRVQECVRALKENSTIQKLLHPEGLLVDPLSENEQAILLDVRVKVPDYDEFTLRIKAKLDNYTIDSETNTVTVNDVKTIGKIVSEFSGNFERFHYHRELALYSWLMTLVAKKFYNMDSCKVLSNCLVVSTIPKYYTKVYRLSRADFRKGWDEFKMLLRLVAYYYSKGYRFE
;
A
#
# COMPACT_ATOMS: atom_id res chain seq x y z
N MET A 1 -15.56 26.11 10.06
CA MET A 1 -15.81 24.70 10.44
C MET A 1 -14.51 23.94 10.31
N ASN A 2 -13.86 23.62 11.40
CA ASN A 2 -12.66 22.81 11.38
C ASN A 2 -13.08 21.38 11.04
N ALA A 3 -12.74 20.98 9.81
CA ALA A 3 -12.91 19.60 9.38
C ALA A 3 -12.23 18.66 10.37
N ASP A 4 -12.93 17.60 10.73
CA ASP A 4 -12.48 16.48 11.55
C ASP A 4 -11.02 16.09 11.27
N ARG A 5 -10.09 16.66 12.03
CA ARG A 5 -8.68 16.30 11.93
C ARG A 5 -8.45 15.02 12.73
N ILE A 6 -8.17 13.95 12.04
CA ILE A 6 -7.60 12.77 12.67
C ILE A 6 -6.12 13.07 12.89
N ASN A 7 -5.72 13.15 14.15
CA ASN A 7 -4.32 13.27 14.51
C ASN A 7 -3.75 11.87 14.74
N ALA A 8 -2.68 11.56 14.02
CA ALA A 8 -1.99 10.30 14.16
C ALA A 8 -0.50 10.54 14.38
N VAL A 9 0.07 9.82 15.32
CA VAL A 9 1.49 9.86 15.63
C VAL A 9 1.99 8.43 15.74
N ILE A 10 3.11 8.14 15.09
CA ILE A 10 3.78 6.85 15.24
C ILE A 10 4.26 6.73 16.68
N SER A 11 3.70 5.79 17.44
CA SER A 11 4.14 5.50 18.80
C SER A 11 5.37 4.58 18.80
N THR A 12 5.33 3.52 17.98
CA THR A 12 6.45 2.61 17.79
C THR A 12 6.54 2.21 16.32
N CYS A 13 7.75 1.94 15.85
CA CYS A 13 7.99 1.35 14.54
C CYS A 13 9.03 0.25 14.70
N THR A 14 8.67 -0.95 14.31
CA THR A 14 9.59 -2.08 14.32
C THR A 14 10.26 -2.17 12.95
N PRO A 15 11.60 -2.20 12.86
CA PRO A 15 12.30 -2.38 11.61
C PRO A 15 11.82 -3.63 10.86
N TYR A 16 11.78 -3.58 9.55
CA TYR A 16 11.28 -4.66 8.70
C TYR A 16 11.92 -6.02 9.00
N TRP A 17 13.24 -6.07 9.18
CA TRP A 17 13.98 -7.30 9.47
C TRP A 17 13.55 -7.98 10.78
N GLU A 18 13.16 -7.21 11.80
CA GLU A 18 12.59 -7.75 13.03
C GLU A 18 11.16 -8.28 12.81
N CYS A 19 10.37 -7.58 12.01
CA CYS A 19 9.03 -8.05 11.64
C CYS A 19 9.12 -9.33 10.81
N ARG A 20 10.05 -9.41 9.87
CA ARG A 20 10.32 -10.59 9.06
C ARG A 20 10.72 -11.77 9.92
N LYS A 21 11.66 -11.59 10.84
CA LYS A 21 12.09 -12.65 11.76
C LYS A 21 10.95 -13.18 12.60
N ARG A 22 10.14 -12.29 13.20
CA ARG A 22 8.95 -12.69 13.98
C ARG A 22 7.92 -13.44 13.13
N TYR A 23 7.74 -13.02 11.88
CA TYR A 23 6.84 -13.68 10.94
C TYR A 23 7.36 -15.04 10.54
N GLU A 24 8.63 -15.18 10.23
CA GLU A 24 9.29 -16.45 9.90
C GLU A 24 9.25 -17.41 11.11
N ASP A 25 9.51 -16.92 12.32
CA ASP A 25 9.42 -17.70 13.56
C ASP A 25 7.97 -18.15 13.87
N SER A 26 6.96 -17.39 13.45
CA SER A 26 5.55 -17.73 13.67
C SER A 26 4.94 -18.62 12.58
N THR A 27 5.50 -18.62 11.37
CA THR A 27 4.96 -19.33 10.20
C THR A 27 5.60 -20.67 9.91
N THR A 28 6.61 -21.08 10.68
CA THR A 28 7.34 -22.35 10.45
C THR A 28 6.50 -23.60 10.64
N LYS A 29 5.23 -23.50 11.03
CA LYS A 29 4.41 -24.69 11.33
C LYS A 29 3.44 -25.15 10.26
N ASP A 30 3.00 -24.30 9.32
CA ASP A 30 1.98 -24.70 8.32
C ASP A 30 2.07 -23.89 7.01
N ILE A 31 3.19 -24.01 6.28
CA ILE A 31 3.19 -23.58 4.89
C ILE A 31 2.50 -24.67 4.07
N THR A 32 1.21 -24.54 3.84
CA THR A 32 0.53 -25.36 2.85
C THR A 32 1.06 -24.95 1.47
N PRO A 33 1.77 -25.84 0.76
CA PRO A 33 2.30 -25.51 -0.55
C PRO A 33 1.13 -25.18 -1.51
N ILE A 34 1.21 -24.02 -2.17
CA ILE A 34 0.25 -23.66 -3.20
C ILE A 34 0.67 -24.38 -4.49
N TYR A 35 -0.10 -25.38 -4.89
CA TYR A 35 0.10 -26.06 -6.17
C TYR A 35 -0.57 -25.25 -7.28
N LEU A 36 0.23 -24.76 -8.23
CA LEU A 36 -0.27 -24.11 -9.44
C LEU A 36 -0.18 -25.10 -10.59
N ASP A 37 -1.22 -25.18 -11.40
CA ASP A 37 -1.18 -25.91 -12.66
C ASP A 37 -0.27 -25.21 -13.69
N ALA A 38 0.19 -25.94 -14.70
CA ALA A 38 1.09 -25.41 -15.73
C ALA A 38 0.51 -24.20 -16.48
N LYS A 39 -0.81 -24.14 -16.65
CA LYS A 39 -1.51 -23.04 -17.30
C LYS A 39 -1.47 -21.78 -16.45
N SER A 40 -1.66 -21.91 -15.13
CA SER A 40 -1.55 -20.80 -14.17
C SER A 40 -0.13 -20.29 -14.08
N ILE A 41 0.87 -21.18 -14.04
CA ILE A 41 2.31 -20.80 -14.05
C ILE A 41 2.62 -20.00 -15.31
N LYS A 42 2.24 -20.51 -16.49
CA LYS A 42 2.45 -19.81 -17.75
C LYS A 42 1.80 -18.43 -17.77
N ARG A 43 0.57 -18.31 -17.25
CA ARG A 43 -0.14 -17.03 -17.17
C ARG A 43 0.61 -16.01 -16.29
N VAL A 44 1.11 -16.44 -15.13
CA VAL A 44 1.91 -15.58 -14.24
C VAL A 44 3.18 -15.12 -14.95
N GLN A 45 3.90 -16.04 -15.61
CA GLN A 45 5.12 -15.71 -16.37
C GLN A 45 4.87 -14.67 -17.46
N GLU A 46 3.76 -14.80 -18.21
CA GLU A 46 3.38 -13.83 -19.24
C GLU A 46 3.02 -12.46 -18.65
N CYS A 47 2.31 -12.42 -17.50
CA CYS A 47 2.03 -11.17 -16.80
C CYS A 47 3.33 -10.48 -16.34
N VAL A 48 4.25 -11.23 -15.75
CA VAL A 48 5.56 -10.72 -15.32
C VAL A 48 6.36 -10.19 -16.51
N ARG A 49 6.38 -10.93 -17.63
CA ARG A 49 7.04 -10.49 -18.87
C ARG A 49 6.45 -9.17 -19.35
N ALA A 50 5.12 -9.07 -19.43
CA ALA A 50 4.45 -7.85 -19.91
C ALA A 50 4.73 -6.63 -19.01
N LEU A 51 4.82 -6.82 -17.68
CA LEU A 51 5.23 -5.76 -16.76
C LEU A 51 6.68 -5.35 -16.95
N LYS A 52 7.60 -6.31 -17.18
CA LYS A 52 9.02 -6.05 -17.45
C LYS A 52 9.28 -5.35 -18.78
N GLU A 53 8.50 -5.64 -19.80
CA GLU A 53 8.61 -5.02 -21.13
C GLU A 53 8.04 -3.59 -21.17
N ASN A 54 7.24 -3.19 -20.20
CA ASN A 54 6.68 -1.83 -20.15
C ASN A 54 7.67 -0.86 -19.50
N SER A 55 8.32 -0.03 -20.32
CA SER A 55 9.33 0.92 -19.86
C SER A 55 8.82 1.94 -18.82
N THR A 56 7.55 2.33 -18.90
CA THR A 56 6.95 3.25 -17.92
C THR A 56 6.82 2.58 -16.56
N ILE A 57 6.39 1.31 -16.54
CA ILE A 57 6.28 0.52 -15.30
C ILE A 57 7.68 0.29 -14.71
N GLN A 58 8.66 -0.06 -15.56
CA GLN A 58 10.03 -0.28 -15.10
C GLN A 58 10.63 0.96 -14.45
N LYS A 59 10.41 2.14 -15.02
CA LYS A 59 10.84 3.41 -14.42
C LYS A 59 10.16 3.73 -13.09
N LEU A 60 8.95 3.23 -12.85
CA LEU A 60 8.24 3.40 -11.57
C LEU A 60 8.73 2.42 -10.52
N LEU A 61 9.05 1.18 -10.92
CA LEU A 61 9.52 0.13 -10.02
C LEU A 61 11.01 0.27 -9.68
N HIS A 62 11.80 0.74 -10.66
CA HIS A 62 13.26 0.85 -10.58
C HIS A 62 13.70 2.21 -11.12
N PRO A 63 13.42 3.31 -10.42
CA PRO A 63 13.85 4.64 -10.86
C PRO A 63 15.38 4.73 -10.85
N GLU A 64 15.95 5.19 -11.97
CA GLU A 64 17.38 5.41 -12.08
C GLU A 64 17.82 6.58 -11.17
N GLY A 65 18.95 6.43 -10.49
CA GLY A 65 19.60 7.50 -9.71
C GLY A 65 19.00 7.74 -8.32
N LEU A 66 17.93 7.07 -7.94
CA LEU A 66 17.46 7.11 -6.56
C LEU A 66 18.32 6.17 -5.70
N LEU A 67 18.68 6.63 -4.52
CA LEU A 67 19.13 5.75 -3.45
C LEU A 67 17.95 4.81 -3.17
N VAL A 68 18.00 3.67 -3.84
CA VAL A 68 17.04 2.60 -3.56
C VAL A 68 17.30 2.21 -2.11
N ASP A 69 16.38 2.56 -1.24
CA ASP A 69 16.42 2.09 0.13
C ASP A 69 16.57 0.56 0.05
N PRO A 70 17.56 -0.04 0.73
CA PRO A 70 17.63 -1.49 0.81
C PRO A 70 16.34 -2.12 1.36
N LEU A 71 15.43 -1.33 1.94
CA LEU A 71 14.08 -1.73 2.30
C LEU A 71 13.07 -1.68 1.12
N SER A 72 13.45 -1.18 -0.04
CA SER A 72 12.57 -1.10 -1.24
C SER A 72 12.49 -2.39 -2.06
N GLU A 73 13.02 -3.50 -1.53
CA GLU A 73 12.78 -4.80 -2.11
C GLU A 73 11.29 -5.16 -2.07
N ASN A 74 10.80 -5.73 -3.15
CA ASN A 74 9.39 -6.08 -3.39
C ASN A 74 8.70 -6.72 -2.18
N GLU A 75 7.41 -6.39 -1.98
CA GLU A 75 6.54 -6.95 -0.94
C GLU A 75 6.91 -6.55 0.50
N GLN A 76 7.23 -5.28 0.73
CA GLN A 76 7.59 -4.78 2.05
C GLN A 76 6.43 -4.78 3.03
N ALA A 77 6.61 -5.46 4.17
CA ALA A 77 5.68 -5.38 5.28
C ALA A 77 6.04 -4.20 6.19
N ILE A 78 5.08 -3.31 6.38
CA ILE A 78 5.18 -2.19 7.32
C ILE A 78 4.28 -2.52 8.51
N LEU A 79 4.84 -2.48 9.70
CA LEU A 79 4.11 -2.62 10.96
C LEU A 79 4.30 -1.34 11.77
N LEU A 80 3.22 -0.63 12.00
CA LEU A 80 3.23 0.62 12.76
C LEU A 80 2.20 0.56 13.88
N ASP A 81 2.62 0.95 15.08
CA ASP A 81 1.70 1.30 16.15
C ASP A 81 1.46 2.81 16.09
N VAL A 82 0.25 3.18 15.73
CA VAL A 82 -0.15 4.57 15.51
C VAL A 82 -1.14 4.99 16.59
N ARG A 83 -0.84 6.08 17.29
CA ARG A 83 -1.82 6.73 18.16
C ARG A 83 -2.82 7.47 17.29
N VAL A 84 -4.08 7.15 17.46
CA VAL A 84 -5.18 7.72 16.68
C VAL A 84 -6.11 8.45 17.63
N LYS A 85 -6.35 9.71 17.32
CA LYS A 85 -7.39 10.52 17.97
C LYS A 85 -8.49 10.78 16.96
N VAL A 86 -9.65 10.24 17.23
CA VAL A 86 -10.86 10.49 16.44
C VAL A 86 -11.77 11.41 17.27
N PRO A 87 -12.39 12.43 16.68
CA PRO A 87 -13.36 13.26 17.37
C PRO A 87 -14.42 12.40 18.07
N ASP A 88 -14.82 12.83 19.27
CA ASP A 88 -15.82 12.20 20.14
C ASP A 88 -15.42 10.84 20.75
N TYR A 89 -14.18 10.40 20.56
CA TYR A 89 -13.65 9.17 21.15
C TYR A 89 -12.34 9.40 21.89
N ASP A 90 -12.02 8.51 22.83
CA ASP A 90 -10.73 8.50 23.49
C ASP A 90 -9.61 8.17 22.52
N GLU A 91 -8.41 8.68 22.80
CA GLU A 91 -7.22 8.28 22.06
C GLU A 91 -6.94 6.79 22.27
N PHE A 92 -6.61 6.09 21.19
CA PHE A 92 -6.24 4.70 21.24
C PHE A 92 -5.06 4.40 20.33
N THR A 93 -4.37 3.30 20.60
CA THR A 93 -3.29 2.82 19.73
C THR A 93 -3.84 1.76 18.78
N LEU A 94 -3.62 1.98 17.49
CA LEU A 94 -3.98 1.05 16.45
C LEU A 94 -2.70 0.45 15.83
N ARG A 95 -2.60 -0.87 15.88
CA ARG A 95 -1.54 -1.59 15.17
C ARG A 95 -1.97 -1.80 13.73
N ILE A 96 -1.24 -1.19 12.80
CA ILE A 96 -1.51 -1.28 11.38
C ILE A 96 -0.41 -2.11 10.73
N LYS A 97 -0.82 -3.14 10.00
CA LYS A 97 0.02 -3.94 9.14
C LYS A 97 -0.36 -3.66 7.68
N ALA A 98 0.60 -3.27 6.89
CA ALA A 98 0.44 -3.11 5.46
C ALA A 98 1.55 -3.87 4.74
N LYS A 99 1.24 -4.44 3.59
CA LYS A 99 2.22 -5.06 2.68
C LYS A 99 2.13 -4.29 1.37
N LEU A 100 3.18 -3.53 1.08
CA LEU A 100 3.27 -2.74 -0.14
C LEU A 100 4.05 -3.54 -1.19
N ASP A 101 3.52 -3.58 -2.41
CA ASP A 101 4.22 -4.25 -3.51
C ASP A 101 5.53 -3.54 -3.86
N ASN A 102 5.49 -2.22 -3.92
CA ASN A 102 6.67 -1.39 -4.16
C ASN A 102 6.44 0.05 -3.69
N TYR A 103 7.48 0.69 -3.20
CA TYR A 103 7.50 2.14 -2.98
C TYR A 103 8.89 2.71 -3.24
N THR A 104 8.95 4.01 -3.47
CA THR A 104 10.20 4.76 -3.57
C THR A 104 10.12 6.04 -2.74
N ILE A 105 11.23 6.41 -2.13
CA ILE A 105 11.38 7.67 -1.40
C ILE A 105 12.50 8.45 -2.07
N ASP A 106 12.17 9.62 -2.57
CA ASP A 106 13.10 10.56 -3.16
C ASP A 106 13.20 11.78 -2.25
N SER A 107 14.28 11.86 -1.50
CA SER A 107 14.55 12.95 -0.57
C SER A 107 14.94 14.24 -1.30
N GLU A 108 15.49 14.18 -2.51
CA GLU A 108 15.88 15.35 -3.28
C GLU A 108 14.65 16.11 -3.79
N THR A 109 13.68 15.38 -4.35
CA THR A 109 12.42 15.98 -4.82
C THR A 109 11.33 16.01 -3.75
N ASN A 110 11.63 15.54 -2.56
CA ASN A 110 10.68 15.41 -1.45
C ASN A 110 9.40 14.66 -1.87
N THR A 111 9.59 13.54 -2.58
CA THR A 111 8.49 12.76 -3.18
C THR A 111 8.52 11.32 -2.68
N VAL A 112 7.34 10.81 -2.34
CA VAL A 112 7.09 9.40 -2.07
C VAL A 112 6.21 8.85 -3.17
N THR A 113 6.61 7.73 -3.78
CA THR A 113 5.80 7.03 -4.78
C THR A 113 5.41 5.66 -4.24
N VAL A 114 4.13 5.35 -4.29
CA VAL A 114 3.57 4.02 -3.93
C VAL A 114 3.07 3.36 -5.19
N ASN A 115 3.55 2.17 -5.47
CA ASN A 115 3.14 1.38 -6.63
C ASN A 115 2.53 0.06 -6.15
N ASP A 116 1.37 -0.26 -6.64
CA ASP A 116 0.60 -1.44 -6.27
C ASP A 116 0.23 -2.21 -7.54
N VAL A 117 0.59 -3.49 -7.60
CA VAL A 117 0.40 -4.33 -8.79
C VAL A 117 -0.96 -4.99 -8.75
N LYS A 118 -1.77 -4.75 -9.75
CA LYS A 118 -3.12 -5.32 -9.85
C LYS A 118 -3.28 -6.13 -11.13
N THR A 119 -3.86 -7.31 -10.99
CA THR A 119 -4.26 -8.14 -12.13
C THR A 119 -5.73 -7.93 -12.47
N ILE A 120 -6.08 -8.03 -13.75
CA ILE A 120 -7.47 -7.97 -14.20
C ILE A 120 -7.75 -9.09 -15.22
N GLY A 121 -8.85 -9.83 -15.00
CA GLY A 121 -9.33 -10.89 -15.91
C GLY A 121 -10.02 -10.36 -17.18
N LYS A 122 -9.82 -9.09 -17.51
CA LYS A 122 -10.41 -8.35 -18.64
C LYS A 122 -9.34 -7.50 -19.33
N ILE A 123 -9.74 -6.69 -20.30
CA ILE A 123 -8.84 -5.69 -20.91
C ILE A 123 -8.58 -4.55 -19.91
N VAL A 124 -7.36 -4.01 -19.94
CA VAL A 124 -6.91 -3.00 -18.97
C VAL A 124 -7.70 -1.69 -19.00
N SER A 125 -8.41 -1.39 -20.08
CA SER A 125 -9.32 -0.23 -20.16
C SER A 125 -10.52 -0.34 -19.22
N GLU A 126 -10.92 -1.56 -18.84
CA GLU A 126 -12.03 -1.79 -17.90
C GLU A 126 -11.60 -1.72 -16.43
N PHE A 127 -10.34 -1.45 -16.16
CA PHE A 127 -9.82 -1.39 -14.78
C PHE A 127 -10.50 -0.33 -13.92
N SER A 128 -10.96 0.77 -14.51
CA SER A 128 -11.66 1.82 -13.76
C SER A 128 -12.89 1.29 -13.01
N GLY A 129 -13.64 0.37 -13.60
CA GLY A 129 -14.76 -0.31 -12.94
C GLY A 129 -14.32 -1.18 -11.77
N ASN A 130 -13.21 -1.89 -11.91
CA ASN A 130 -12.64 -2.68 -10.82
C ASN A 130 -12.06 -1.78 -9.71
N PHE A 131 -11.44 -0.67 -10.10
CA PHE A 131 -10.88 0.31 -9.17
C PHE A 131 -11.93 0.82 -8.19
N GLU A 132 -13.10 1.17 -8.69
CA GLU A 132 -14.24 1.58 -7.87
C GLU A 132 -14.82 0.42 -7.07
N ARG A 133 -15.10 -0.70 -7.73
CA ARG A 133 -15.76 -1.86 -7.11
C ARG A 133 -14.99 -2.44 -5.93
N PHE A 134 -13.66 -2.49 -6.03
CA PHE A 134 -12.78 -3.06 -5.00
C PHE A 134 -12.20 -2.00 -4.05
N HIS A 135 -12.63 -0.74 -4.18
CA HIS A 135 -12.18 0.37 -3.33
C HIS A 135 -10.65 0.54 -3.30
N TYR A 136 -9.95 0.35 -4.43
CA TYR A 136 -8.50 0.50 -4.48
C TYR A 136 -8.03 1.92 -4.13
N HIS A 137 -8.87 2.95 -4.34
CA HIS A 137 -8.62 4.31 -3.88
C HIS A 137 -8.42 4.38 -2.36
N ARG A 138 -9.16 3.58 -1.56
CA ARG A 138 -9.04 3.53 -0.11
C ARG A 138 -7.75 2.82 0.33
N GLU A 139 -7.41 1.70 -0.32
CA GLU A 139 -6.16 0.99 -0.08
C GLU A 139 -4.94 1.88 -0.34
N LEU A 140 -4.91 2.53 -1.52
CA LEU A 140 -3.83 3.44 -1.88
C LEU A 140 -3.78 4.69 -0.99
N ALA A 141 -4.91 5.21 -0.52
CA ALA A 141 -4.94 6.30 0.44
C ALA A 141 -4.32 5.90 1.78
N LEU A 142 -4.61 4.69 2.27
CA LEU A 142 -3.98 4.12 3.47
C LEU A 142 -2.46 3.97 3.28
N TYR A 143 -2.02 3.35 2.18
CA TYR A 143 -0.60 3.15 1.91
C TYR A 143 0.14 4.49 1.79
N SER A 144 -0.45 5.46 1.09
CA SER A 144 0.09 6.81 0.99
C SER A 144 0.25 7.48 2.35
N TRP A 145 -0.75 7.37 3.19
CA TRP A 145 -0.68 7.91 4.55
C TRP A 145 0.40 7.24 5.39
N LEU A 146 0.48 5.91 5.38
CA LEU A 146 1.54 5.18 6.10
C LEU A 146 2.91 5.61 5.61
N MET A 147 3.09 5.75 4.32
CA MET A 147 4.38 6.17 3.75
C MET A 147 4.74 7.62 4.09
N THR A 148 3.77 8.54 4.25
CA THR A 148 4.08 9.88 4.76
C THR A 148 4.59 9.83 6.21
N LEU A 149 4.04 8.94 7.03
CA LEU A 149 4.53 8.74 8.40
C LEU A 149 5.95 8.15 8.42
N VAL A 150 6.22 7.17 7.56
CA VAL A 150 7.55 6.57 7.38
C VAL A 150 8.55 7.64 6.91
N ALA A 151 8.23 8.38 5.86
CA ALA A 151 9.07 9.42 5.30
C ALA A 151 9.41 10.50 6.34
N LYS A 152 8.43 10.93 7.12
CA LYS A 152 8.64 11.88 8.20
C LYS A 152 9.56 11.32 9.28
N LYS A 153 9.34 10.08 9.71
CA LYS A 153 10.07 9.53 10.86
C LYS A 153 11.51 9.13 10.54
N PHE A 154 11.75 8.54 9.36
CA PHE A 154 13.03 7.94 9.02
C PHE A 154 13.86 8.76 8.05
N TYR A 155 13.23 9.67 7.29
CA TYR A 155 13.88 10.45 6.24
C TYR A 155 13.82 11.96 6.49
N ASN A 156 13.31 12.38 7.67
CA ASN A 156 13.13 13.79 8.06
C ASN A 156 12.33 14.63 7.04
N MET A 157 11.40 13.97 6.32
CA MET A 157 10.53 14.63 5.34
C MET A 157 9.23 15.07 6.03
N ASP A 158 9.22 16.29 6.60
CA ASP A 158 8.05 16.81 7.33
C ASP A 158 6.80 16.99 6.46
N SER A 159 6.97 17.28 5.20
CA SER A 159 5.93 17.29 4.20
C SER A 159 6.47 16.72 2.90
N CYS A 160 5.78 15.77 2.29
CA CYS A 160 6.20 15.19 1.02
C CYS A 160 5.05 15.16 0.03
N LYS A 161 5.40 15.22 -1.25
CA LYS A 161 4.49 14.93 -2.34
C LYS A 161 4.31 13.41 -2.40
N VAL A 162 3.06 12.95 -2.44
CA VAL A 162 2.77 11.52 -2.59
C VAL A 162 2.16 11.25 -3.95
N LEU A 163 2.73 10.29 -4.65
CA LEU A 163 2.22 9.75 -5.91
C LEU A 163 1.81 8.30 -5.66
N SER A 164 0.67 7.89 -6.18
CA SER A 164 0.18 6.51 -6.02
C SER A 164 -0.32 5.98 -7.35
N ASN A 165 0.08 4.77 -7.67
CA ASN A 165 -0.22 4.13 -8.94
C ASN A 165 -0.69 2.69 -8.72
N CYS A 166 -1.69 2.26 -9.52
CA CYS A 166 -1.90 0.84 -9.79
C CYS A 166 -1.16 0.48 -11.09
N LEU A 167 -0.28 -0.51 -11.00
CA LEU A 167 0.42 -1.10 -12.14
C LEU A 167 -0.41 -2.30 -12.60
N VAL A 168 -1.26 -2.07 -13.59
CA VAL A 168 -2.28 -3.03 -14.01
C VAL A 168 -1.78 -3.91 -15.12
N VAL A 169 -1.98 -5.24 -14.98
CA VAL A 169 -1.74 -6.21 -16.04
C VAL A 169 -2.97 -7.07 -16.29
N SER A 170 -3.33 -7.24 -17.55
CA SER A 170 -4.39 -8.16 -17.98
C SER A 170 -3.90 -9.61 -17.90
N THR A 171 -4.73 -10.50 -17.38
CA THR A 171 -4.46 -11.95 -17.34
C THR A 171 -5.01 -12.70 -18.58
N ILE A 172 -5.65 -11.99 -19.51
CA ILE A 172 -6.09 -12.57 -20.78
C ILE A 172 -4.98 -12.45 -21.85
N PRO A 173 -4.97 -13.31 -22.89
CA PRO A 173 -3.97 -13.27 -23.95
C PRO A 173 -3.76 -11.86 -24.51
N LYS A 174 -2.52 -11.55 -24.87
CA LYS A 174 -1.88 -10.26 -25.14
C LYS A 174 -1.38 -9.53 -23.88
N TYR A 175 -1.86 -9.86 -22.68
CA TYR A 175 -1.31 -9.42 -21.38
C TYR A 175 -0.97 -7.92 -21.35
N TYR A 176 -1.88 -7.08 -21.85
CA TYR A 176 -1.69 -5.63 -21.87
C TYR A 176 -1.49 -5.08 -20.46
N THR A 177 -0.65 -4.06 -20.37
CA THR A 177 -0.36 -3.36 -19.14
C THR A 177 -0.81 -1.90 -19.20
N LYS A 178 -1.12 -1.30 -18.04
CA LYS A 178 -1.48 0.10 -17.92
C LYS A 178 -1.07 0.62 -16.56
N VAL A 179 -0.57 1.84 -16.51
CA VAL A 179 -0.43 2.60 -15.25
C VAL A 179 -1.70 3.39 -15.03
N TYR A 180 -2.35 3.11 -13.91
CA TYR A 180 -3.51 3.89 -13.44
C TYR A 180 -3.04 4.77 -12.27
N ARG A 181 -2.89 6.06 -12.54
CA ARG A 181 -2.46 7.02 -11.52
C ARG A 181 -3.64 7.49 -10.70
N LEU A 182 -3.49 7.50 -9.39
CA LEU A 182 -4.48 8.01 -8.47
C LEU A 182 -4.65 9.52 -8.68
N SER A 183 -5.87 9.95 -9.01
CA SER A 183 -6.17 11.37 -9.10
C SER A 183 -6.33 11.99 -7.71
N ARG A 184 -6.26 13.32 -7.63
CA ARG A 184 -6.54 14.03 -6.37
C ARG A 184 -7.96 13.76 -5.85
N ALA A 185 -8.93 13.56 -6.74
CA ALA A 185 -10.31 13.22 -6.39
C ALA A 185 -10.42 11.81 -5.80
N ASP A 186 -9.77 10.82 -6.44
CA ASP A 186 -9.72 9.44 -5.95
C ASP A 186 -9.05 9.38 -4.58
N PHE A 187 -7.92 10.10 -4.41
CA PHE A 187 -7.22 10.14 -3.12
C PHE A 187 -8.13 10.74 -2.03
N ARG A 188 -8.83 11.84 -2.32
CA ARG A 188 -9.76 12.46 -1.36
C ARG A 188 -10.87 11.49 -0.98
N LYS A 189 -11.50 10.83 -1.97
CA LYS A 189 -12.54 9.82 -1.75
C LYS A 189 -12.01 8.69 -0.86
N GLY A 190 -10.87 8.10 -1.22
CA GLY A 190 -10.25 7.02 -0.45
C GLY A 190 -9.90 7.44 0.97
N TRP A 191 -9.39 8.66 1.15
CA TRP A 191 -9.10 9.21 2.47
C TRP A 191 -10.35 9.42 3.32
N ASP A 192 -11.44 9.91 2.73
CA ASP A 192 -12.70 10.09 3.44
C ASP A 192 -13.32 8.75 3.86
N GLU A 193 -13.29 7.74 2.99
CA GLU A 193 -13.70 6.38 3.35
C GLU A 193 -12.80 5.77 4.44
N PHE A 194 -11.49 6.00 4.38
CA PHE A 194 -10.57 5.53 5.40
C PHE A 194 -10.84 6.18 6.77
N LYS A 195 -11.12 7.50 6.81
CA LYS A 195 -11.53 8.19 8.03
C LYS A 195 -12.82 7.61 8.62
N MET A 196 -13.78 7.25 7.78
CA MET A 196 -15.02 6.58 8.25
C MET A 196 -14.71 5.24 8.90
N LEU A 197 -13.81 4.45 8.32
CA LEU A 197 -13.37 3.19 8.94
C LEU A 197 -12.66 3.41 10.28
N LEU A 198 -11.80 4.42 10.38
CA LEU A 198 -11.15 4.74 11.66
C LEU A 198 -12.16 5.15 12.74
N ARG A 199 -13.22 5.88 12.39
CA ARG A 199 -14.33 6.19 13.33
C ARG A 199 -15.06 4.92 13.78
N LEU A 200 -15.32 4.00 12.84
CA LEU A 200 -15.95 2.71 13.17
C LEU A 200 -15.05 1.90 14.11
N VAL A 201 -13.76 1.84 13.85
CA VAL A 201 -12.78 1.19 14.74
C VAL A 201 -12.79 1.85 16.13
N ALA A 202 -12.76 3.19 16.20
CA ALA A 202 -12.82 3.92 17.45
C ALA A 202 -14.09 3.61 18.25
N TYR A 203 -15.24 3.55 17.56
CA TYR A 203 -16.51 3.18 18.20
C TYR A 203 -16.44 1.77 18.80
N TYR A 204 -16.00 0.77 18.05
CA TYR A 204 -15.89 -0.58 18.60
C TYR A 204 -14.85 -0.69 19.71
N TYR A 205 -13.74 0.03 19.58
CA TYR A 205 -12.72 0.08 20.61
C TYR A 205 -13.29 0.66 21.92
N SER A 206 -14.12 1.71 21.85
CA SER A 206 -14.81 2.30 23.01
C SER A 206 -15.81 1.35 23.67
N LYS A 207 -16.30 0.34 22.92
CA LYS A 207 -17.17 -0.74 23.42
C LYS A 207 -16.41 -1.94 23.99
N GLY A 208 -15.09 -1.84 24.11
CA GLY A 208 -14.26 -2.90 24.69
C GLY A 208 -13.74 -3.92 23.68
N TYR A 209 -14.11 -3.81 22.39
CA TYR A 209 -13.50 -4.66 21.36
C TYR A 209 -12.04 -4.34 21.17
N ARG A 210 -11.22 -5.36 20.93
CA ARG A 210 -9.80 -5.24 20.63
C ARG A 210 -9.53 -5.92 19.30
N PHE A 211 -8.73 -5.27 18.46
CA PHE A 211 -8.37 -5.78 17.13
C PHE A 211 -6.93 -6.29 17.23
N GLU A 212 -6.76 -7.59 17.22
CA GLU A 212 -5.47 -8.29 17.23
C GLU A 212 -4.91 -8.49 15.81
#